data_498890c632f5dd3586b3af30eb87dfbf
#
_entry.id   498890c632f5dd3586b3af30eb87dfbf
#
_cell.length_a   1.000
_cell.length_b   1.000
_cell.length_c   1.000
_cell.angle_alpha   90.00
_cell.angle_beta   90.00
_cell.angle_gamma   90.00
#
_symmetry.space_group_name_H-M   'P 1'
#
loop_
_entity.id
_entity.type
_entity.pdbx_description
1 polymer ?
#
loop_
_entity_poly.entity_id
_entity_poly.type
_entity_poly.pdbx_seq_one_letter_code
_entity_poly.pdbx_strand_id
1 'polypeptide(L)'
;MNLIFCLDDKNGILFNHRRQSRDRVMIKDALTLSGGRLFVTPFSEKIMKTYETPHTVVEDPLSLGKEDWLFYEEGDPSFLFPLCQKIVVYRWNEVYPSDVCVSLASLRGGEEEEEMEGFSHKKITRHTYSPL
;
A
#
# COMPACT_ATOMS: atom_id res chain seq x y z
N MET A 1 8.84 -1.03 10.78
CA MET A 1 8.60 -0.49 9.43
C MET A 1 7.28 0.25 9.36
N ASN A 2 7.14 1.06 8.34
CA ASN A 2 5.87 1.69 7.99
C ASN A 2 5.38 1.04 6.69
N LEU A 3 4.17 0.53 6.69
CA LEU A 3 3.64 -0.28 5.60
C LEU A 3 2.58 0.48 4.82
N ILE A 4 2.63 0.37 3.50
CA ILE A 4 1.65 0.97 2.60
C ILE A 4 1.08 -0.11 1.68
N PHE A 5 -0.25 -0.16 1.56
CA PHE A 5 -0.92 -0.99 0.56
C PHE A 5 -2.26 -0.40 0.16
N CYS A 6 -2.85 -0.96 -0.89
CA CYS A 6 -4.10 -0.48 -1.45
C CYS A 6 -5.18 -1.54 -1.32
N LEU A 7 -6.40 -1.13 -1.01
CA LEU A 7 -7.56 -2.03 -0.90
C LEU A 7 -8.74 -1.47 -1.68
N ASP A 8 -9.55 -2.37 -2.23
CA ASP A 8 -10.86 -2.03 -2.77
C ASP A 8 -11.92 -2.00 -1.65
N ASP A 9 -13.17 -1.79 -2.00
CA ASP A 9 -14.26 -1.67 -1.02
C ASP A 9 -14.53 -2.95 -0.22
N LYS A 10 -14.08 -4.09 -0.73
CA LYS A 10 -14.23 -5.41 -0.08
C LYS A 10 -12.94 -5.89 0.55
N ASN A 11 -11.99 -4.99 0.78
CA ASN A 11 -10.66 -5.30 1.31
C ASN A 11 -9.85 -6.25 0.41
N GLY A 12 -10.15 -6.26 -0.88
CA GLY A 12 -9.37 -6.99 -1.85
C GLY A 12 -8.05 -6.29 -2.14
N ILE A 13 -6.99 -7.06 -2.37
CA ILE A 13 -5.66 -6.52 -2.68
C ILE A 13 -5.11 -7.07 -3.99
N LEU A 14 -5.50 -8.29 -4.38
CA LEU A 14 -4.87 -8.99 -5.48
C LEU A 14 -5.89 -9.87 -6.18
N PHE A 15 -5.74 -10.04 -7.50
CA PHE A 15 -6.52 -10.97 -8.29
C PHE A 15 -5.61 -11.67 -9.29
N ASN A 16 -5.65 -13.00 -9.31
CA ASN A 16 -4.88 -13.83 -10.24
C ASN A 16 -3.39 -13.41 -10.27
N HIS A 17 -2.80 -13.21 -9.09
CA HIS A 17 -1.41 -12.79 -8.91
C HIS A 17 -1.08 -11.41 -9.52
N ARG A 18 -2.10 -10.58 -9.74
CA ARG A 18 -1.93 -9.24 -10.28
C ARG A 18 -2.58 -8.22 -9.37
N ARG A 19 -2.01 -6.98 -9.34
CA ARG A 19 -2.65 -5.88 -8.62
C ARG A 19 -4.01 -5.58 -9.23
N GLN A 20 -4.94 -5.16 -8.39
CA GLN A 20 -6.30 -4.85 -8.84
C GLN A 20 -6.36 -3.57 -9.67
N SER A 21 -5.56 -2.58 -9.30
CA SER A 21 -5.56 -1.27 -9.96
C SER A 21 -4.25 -0.54 -9.68
N ARG A 22 -4.08 0.60 -10.32
CA ARG A 22 -2.91 1.45 -10.13
C ARG A 22 -3.29 2.90 -10.44
N ASP A 23 -2.57 3.83 -9.80
CA ASP A 23 -2.79 5.25 -10.02
C ASP A 23 -1.52 6.03 -9.69
N ARG A 24 -1.08 6.87 -10.63
CA ARG A 24 0.15 7.65 -10.44
C ARG A 24 0.03 8.66 -9.30
N VAL A 25 -1.18 9.15 -9.03
CA VAL A 25 -1.41 10.11 -7.95
C VAL A 25 -1.18 9.42 -6.60
N MET A 26 -1.69 8.19 -6.44
CA MET A 26 -1.48 7.41 -5.23
C MET A 26 0.00 7.09 -5.01
N ILE A 27 0.72 6.67 -6.05
CA ILE A 27 2.14 6.36 -5.97
C ILE A 27 2.95 7.61 -5.56
N LYS A 28 2.60 8.76 -6.13
CA LYS A 28 3.26 10.03 -5.79
C LYS A 28 3.00 10.41 -4.32
N ASP A 29 1.78 10.21 -3.84
CA ASP A 29 1.45 10.48 -2.44
C ASP A 29 2.26 9.56 -1.51
N ALA A 30 2.36 8.27 -1.84
CA ALA A 30 3.15 7.30 -1.08
C ALA A 30 4.63 7.69 -1.04
N LEU A 31 5.19 8.16 -2.16
CA LEU A 31 6.57 8.62 -2.21
C LEU A 31 6.77 9.82 -1.28
N THR A 32 5.86 10.79 -1.33
CA THR A 32 5.91 11.97 -0.47
C THR A 32 5.82 11.59 1.01
N LEU A 33 4.90 10.68 1.33
CA LEU A 33 4.69 10.20 2.69
C LEU A 33 5.94 9.53 3.26
N SER A 34 6.67 8.81 2.42
CA SER A 34 7.92 8.13 2.80
C SER A 34 9.14 9.06 2.85
N GLY A 35 8.95 10.34 2.55
CA GLY A 35 10.08 11.28 2.48
C GLY A 35 11.02 11.00 1.32
N GLY A 36 10.52 10.40 0.26
CA GLY A 36 11.30 10.05 -0.92
C GLY A 36 12.10 8.75 -0.78
N ARG A 37 11.85 7.96 0.26
CA ARG A 37 12.60 6.74 0.57
C ARG A 37 11.67 5.52 0.61
N LEU A 38 11.16 5.16 -0.54
CA LEU A 38 10.20 4.09 -0.66
C LEU A 38 10.88 2.77 -1.03
N PHE A 39 10.68 1.75 -0.19
CA PHE A 39 11.07 0.38 -0.51
C PHE A 39 9.91 -0.35 -1.18
N VAL A 40 10.24 -1.21 -2.13
CA VAL A 40 9.28 -2.09 -2.80
C VAL A 40 9.89 -3.48 -2.94
N THR A 41 9.05 -4.49 -3.08
CA THR A 41 9.52 -5.82 -3.43
C THR A 41 9.70 -5.91 -4.96
N PRO A 42 10.39 -6.94 -5.47
CA PRO A 42 10.54 -7.10 -6.93
C PRO A 42 9.23 -7.08 -7.70
N PHE A 43 8.15 -7.55 -7.10
CA PHE A 43 6.80 -7.54 -7.69
C PHE A 43 6.39 -6.14 -8.17
N SER A 44 6.76 -5.10 -7.42
CA SER A 44 6.32 -3.73 -7.69
C SER A 44 7.34 -2.89 -8.46
N GLU A 45 8.50 -3.43 -8.78
CA GLU A 45 9.56 -2.66 -9.42
C GLU A 45 9.13 -2.06 -10.76
N LYS A 46 8.42 -2.85 -11.56
CA LYS A 46 8.02 -2.40 -12.90
C LYS A 46 7.08 -1.19 -12.85
N ILE A 47 6.13 -1.16 -11.93
CA ILE A 47 5.21 -0.03 -11.83
C ILE A 47 5.93 1.23 -11.33
N MET A 48 6.91 1.07 -10.45
CA MET A 48 7.72 2.21 -10.00
C MET A 48 8.50 2.81 -11.17
N LYS A 49 9.09 1.97 -12.01
CA LYS A 49 9.79 2.42 -13.20
C LYS A 49 8.84 3.09 -14.20
N THR A 50 7.65 2.51 -14.40
CA THR A 50 6.64 3.07 -15.29
C THR A 50 6.26 4.49 -14.91
N TYR A 51 6.12 4.77 -13.63
CA TYR A 51 5.78 6.11 -13.12
C TYR A 51 6.99 6.94 -12.74
N GLU A 52 8.19 6.48 -13.12
CA GLU A 52 9.45 7.19 -12.85
C GLU A 52 9.58 7.57 -11.38
N THR A 53 9.21 6.63 -10.49
CA THR A 53 9.20 6.87 -9.05
C THR A 53 10.50 6.34 -8.43
N PRO A 54 11.25 7.20 -7.71
CA PRO A 54 12.42 6.72 -6.95
C PRO A 54 12.02 5.64 -5.96
N HIS A 55 12.80 4.56 -5.92
CA HIS A 55 12.51 3.41 -5.04
C HIS A 55 13.77 2.60 -4.81
N THR A 56 13.74 1.75 -3.79
CA THR A 56 14.76 0.75 -3.53
C THR A 56 14.08 -0.61 -3.45
N VAL A 57 14.59 -1.59 -4.18
CA VAL A 57 14.05 -2.95 -4.15
C VAL A 57 14.61 -3.70 -2.96
N VAL A 58 13.74 -4.36 -2.21
CA VAL A 58 14.11 -5.25 -1.11
C VAL A 58 13.55 -6.64 -1.38
N GLU A 59 14.41 -7.66 -1.28
CA GLU A 59 13.98 -9.05 -1.51
C GLU A 59 13.20 -9.58 -0.31
N ASP A 60 13.65 -9.26 0.90
CA ASP A 60 13.02 -9.74 2.13
C ASP A 60 12.49 -8.54 2.95
N PRO A 61 11.16 -8.36 3.00
CA PRO A 61 10.56 -7.27 3.79
C PRO A 61 10.96 -7.30 5.26
N LEU A 62 11.27 -8.48 5.80
CA LEU A 62 11.65 -8.62 7.21
C LEU A 62 13.02 -8.02 7.52
N SER A 63 13.81 -7.68 6.50
CA SER A 63 15.12 -7.04 6.68
C SER A 63 15.03 -5.54 6.95
N LEU A 64 13.84 -4.94 6.79
CA LEU A 64 13.67 -3.50 6.95
C LEU A 64 13.67 -3.07 8.41
N GLY A 65 14.13 -1.84 8.67
CA GLY A 65 14.18 -1.24 10.00
C GLY A 65 12.91 -0.47 10.36
N LYS A 66 12.90 0.10 11.57
CA LYS A 66 11.73 0.77 12.16
C LYS A 66 11.23 1.96 11.33
N GLU A 67 12.13 2.70 10.73
CA GLU A 67 11.80 3.93 10.01
C GLU A 67 11.59 3.71 8.51
N ASP A 68 11.81 2.50 8.01
CA ASP A 68 11.71 2.20 6.59
C ASP A 68 10.25 2.12 6.17
N TRP A 69 9.97 2.59 4.95
CA TRP A 69 8.65 2.58 4.34
C TRP A 69 8.60 1.54 3.24
N LEU A 70 7.65 0.62 3.33
CA LEU A 70 7.46 -0.46 2.36
C LEU A 70 6.11 -0.34 1.68
N PHE A 71 6.10 -0.28 0.36
CA PHE A 71 4.90 -0.47 -0.45
C PHE A 71 4.81 -1.95 -0.81
N TYR A 72 3.75 -2.62 -0.35
CA TYR A 72 3.57 -4.05 -0.48
C TYR A 72 2.24 -4.38 -1.14
N GLU A 73 2.25 -5.17 -2.21
CA GLU A 73 1.02 -5.45 -2.97
C GLU A 73 0.95 -6.87 -3.53
N GLU A 74 1.90 -7.72 -3.23
CA GLU A 74 1.97 -9.05 -3.86
C GLU A 74 1.18 -10.14 -3.13
N GLY A 75 0.51 -9.79 -2.05
CA GLY A 75 -0.31 -10.72 -1.28
C GLY A 75 -0.86 -10.06 -0.04
N ASP A 76 -1.38 -10.87 0.88
CA ASP A 76 -1.88 -10.38 2.17
C ASP A 76 -0.71 -9.90 3.04
N PRO A 77 -0.65 -8.62 3.39
CA PRO A 77 0.46 -8.07 4.16
C PRO A 77 0.32 -8.28 5.67
N SER A 78 -0.71 -8.99 6.14
CA SER A 78 -1.01 -9.07 7.58
C SER A 78 0.11 -9.70 8.40
N PHE A 79 0.96 -10.54 7.79
CA PHE A 79 2.11 -11.10 8.48
C PHE A 79 3.14 -10.04 8.90
N LEU A 80 3.09 -8.87 8.29
CA LEU A 80 3.97 -7.74 8.60
C LEU A 80 3.40 -6.83 9.70
N PHE A 81 2.10 -6.91 9.98
CA PHE A 81 1.44 -5.97 10.89
C PHE A 81 2.11 -5.87 12.26
N PRO A 82 2.51 -6.97 12.92
CA PRO A 82 3.17 -6.88 14.23
C PRO A 82 4.49 -6.11 14.23
N LEU A 83 5.11 -5.96 13.06
CA LEU A 83 6.41 -5.30 12.90
C LEU A 83 6.28 -3.82 12.54
N CYS A 84 5.05 -3.34 12.36
CA CYS A 84 4.80 -2.00 11.85
C CYS A 84 4.55 -0.98 12.96
N GLN A 85 5.06 0.25 12.74
CA GLN A 85 4.69 1.41 13.54
C GLN A 85 3.43 2.04 12.98
N LYS A 86 3.36 2.16 11.65
CA LYS A 86 2.20 2.69 10.91
C LYS A 86 1.83 1.76 9.79
N ILE A 87 0.53 1.67 9.52
CA ILE A 87 -0.02 0.92 8.40
C ILE A 87 -0.93 1.88 7.64
N VAL A 88 -0.52 2.24 6.44
CA VAL A 88 -1.22 3.21 5.60
C VAL A 88 -1.96 2.46 4.50
N VAL A 89 -3.27 2.65 4.43
CA VAL A 89 -4.13 2.01 3.45
C VAL A 89 -4.71 3.06 2.53
N TYR A 90 -4.45 2.91 1.23
CA TYR A 90 -5.14 3.67 0.21
C TYR A 90 -6.35 2.89 -0.26
N ARG A 91 -7.51 3.53 -0.27
CA ARG A 91 -8.75 2.95 -0.77
C ARG A 91 -9.04 3.45 -2.16
N TRP A 92 -9.28 2.51 -3.09
CA TRP A 92 -9.71 2.86 -4.45
C TRP A 92 -11.13 3.40 -4.47
N ASN A 93 -11.95 3.04 -3.46
CA ASN A 93 -13.37 3.36 -3.35
C ASN A 93 -14.17 2.82 -4.55
N GLU A 94 -13.78 1.64 -4.99
CA GLU A 94 -14.39 0.85 -6.05
C GLU A 94 -14.28 -0.62 -5.70
N VAL A 95 -15.02 -1.46 -6.39
CA VAL A 95 -14.95 -2.92 -6.24
C VAL A 95 -14.29 -3.50 -7.48
N TYR A 96 -13.26 -4.31 -7.26
CA TYR A 96 -12.57 -5.03 -8.32
C TYR A 96 -12.62 -6.53 -8.04
N PRO A 97 -12.42 -7.39 -9.06
CA PRO A 97 -12.22 -8.81 -8.78
C PRO A 97 -11.06 -9.01 -7.82
N SER A 98 -11.24 -9.93 -6.86
CA SER A 98 -10.17 -10.28 -5.91
C SER A 98 -10.26 -11.74 -5.53
N ASP A 99 -9.10 -12.37 -5.32
CA ASP A 99 -8.99 -13.69 -4.72
C ASP A 99 -8.10 -13.66 -3.47
N VAL A 100 -7.59 -12.49 -3.12
CA VAL A 100 -6.87 -12.27 -1.86
C VAL A 100 -7.47 -11.03 -1.20
N CYS A 101 -7.95 -11.18 0.02
CA CYS A 101 -8.51 -10.10 0.83
C CYS A 101 -7.72 -9.96 2.12
N VAL A 102 -7.76 -8.76 2.71
CA VAL A 102 -6.99 -8.44 3.92
C VAL A 102 -7.94 -8.16 5.08
N SER A 103 -7.72 -8.81 6.22
CA SER A 103 -8.44 -8.49 7.44
C SER A 103 -7.74 -7.35 8.17
N LEU A 104 -8.48 -6.32 8.52
CA LEU A 104 -7.99 -5.18 9.32
C LEU A 104 -8.41 -5.30 10.78
N ALA A 105 -8.99 -6.43 11.20
CA ALA A 105 -9.55 -6.63 12.54
C ALA A 105 -8.51 -6.54 13.66
N SER A 106 -7.23 -6.81 13.36
CA SER A 106 -6.15 -6.73 14.34
C SER A 106 -5.53 -5.33 14.43
N LEU A 107 -6.15 -4.35 13.80
CA LEU A 107 -5.63 -2.98 13.75
C LEU A 107 -6.59 -2.02 14.44
N ARG A 108 -6.06 -0.88 14.87
CA ARG A 108 -6.85 0.24 15.40
C ARG A 108 -6.61 1.48 14.55
N GLY A 109 -7.53 2.45 14.64
CA GLY A 109 -7.49 3.66 13.84
C GLY A 109 -8.27 3.49 12.55
N GLY A 110 -7.70 3.97 11.45
CA GLY A 110 -8.31 3.85 10.13
C GLY A 110 -9.16 5.04 9.74
N GLU A 111 -9.03 6.14 10.47
CA GLU A 111 -9.69 7.40 10.09
C GLU A 111 -9.11 7.88 8.76
N GLU A 112 -9.97 8.49 7.94
CA GLU A 112 -9.55 9.09 6.68
C GLU A 112 -8.68 10.30 6.97
N GLU A 113 -7.43 10.29 6.47
CA GLU A 113 -6.48 11.39 6.64
C GLU A 113 -6.46 12.33 5.45
N GLU A 114 -6.70 11.80 4.26
CA GLU A 114 -6.59 12.56 3.02
C GLU A 114 -7.52 11.98 1.97
N GLU A 115 -8.12 12.87 1.18
CA GLU A 115 -8.89 12.50 0.00
C GLU A 115 -8.22 13.15 -1.20
N MET A 116 -8.06 12.41 -2.27
CA MET A 116 -7.41 12.92 -3.47
C MET A 116 -8.14 12.45 -4.72
N GLU A 117 -8.13 13.30 -5.73
CA GLU A 117 -8.58 12.91 -7.06
C GLU A 117 -7.43 12.16 -7.72
N GLY A 118 -7.67 10.93 -8.12
CA GLY A 118 -6.69 10.13 -8.82
C GLY A 118 -6.56 10.51 -10.29
N PHE A 119 -5.54 9.98 -10.95
CA PHE A 119 -5.40 10.11 -12.39
C PHE A 119 -6.47 9.30 -13.12
N SER A 120 -6.72 8.06 -12.67
CA SER A 120 -7.70 7.15 -13.27
C SER A 120 -8.82 6.76 -12.30
N HIS A 121 -8.86 7.33 -11.12
CA HIS A 121 -9.88 7.09 -10.10
C HIS A 121 -10.46 8.41 -9.65
N LYS A 122 -11.78 8.48 -9.50
CA LYS A 122 -12.44 9.73 -9.09
C LYS A 122 -12.02 10.16 -7.69
N LYS A 123 -11.88 9.19 -6.78
CA LYS A 123 -11.63 9.48 -5.38
C LYS A 123 -10.79 8.37 -4.78
N ILE A 124 -9.63 8.72 -4.29
CA ILE A 124 -8.76 7.84 -3.52
C ILE A 124 -8.68 8.40 -2.12
N THR A 125 -8.81 7.56 -1.10
CA THR A 125 -8.69 8.00 0.29
C THR A 125 -7.54 7.28 0.97
N ARG A 126 -6.85 7.99 1.88
CA ARG A 126 -5.74 7.45 2.66
C ARG A 126 -6.15 7.33 4.11
N HIS A 127 -5.92 6.17 4.69
CA HIS A 127 -6.27 5.86 6.08
C HIS A 127 -5.04 5.32 6.79
N THR A 128 -4.83 5.72 8.04
CA THR A 128 -3.70 5.24 8.83
C THR A 128 -4.19 4.43 10.02
N TYR A 129 -3.56 3.26 10.17
CA TYR A 129 -3.83 2.31 11.24
C TYR A 129 -2.55 2.08 12.04
N SER A 130 -2.71 1.53 13.24
CA SER A 130 -1.61 0.98 14.03
C SER A 130 -1.98 -0.41 14.54
N PRO A 131 -1.01 -1.28 14.83
CA PRO A 131 -1.29 -2.57 15.45
C PRO A 131 -1.94 -2.38 16.82
N LEU A 132 -2.80 -3.32 17.19
CA LEU A 132 -3.42 -3.36 18.53
C LEU A 132 -2.39 -3.63 19.62
#